data_4452ec26ed4513909dde89ca60e700b6
#
_entry.id   4452ec26ed4513909dde89ca60e700b6
#
_cell.length_a   1.000
_cell.length_b   1.000
_cell.length_c   1.000
_cell.angle_alpha   90.00
_cell.angle_beta   90.00
_cell.angle_gamma   90.00
#
_symmetry.space_group_name_H-M   'P 1'
#
loop_
_entity.id
_entity.type
_entity.pdbx_description
1 polymer ?
#
loop_
_entity_poly.entity_id
_entity_poly.type
_entity_poly.pdbx_seq_one_letter_code
_entity_poly.pdbx_strand_id
1 'polypeptide(L)'
;MLDDLRMREFSKDEARMLNPLQLAIIGDGIFEVFIRTHILTKNTALSANKIHVKAIGYVKAKSQSCIMHEIEEFLTEEEDAVYKRGRNAKSPTVPKNADVRDYRMATGFEALVGYLYLTGNKQRLEFIFNKSIEIIK
;
A
#
# COMPACT_ATOMS: atom_id res chain seq x y z
N MET A 1 0.74 7.29 16.22
CA MET A 1 1.55 6.07 16.33
C MET A 1 2.58 5.97 15.22
N LEU A 2 2.20 5.86 13.95
CA LEU A 2 3.16 5.84 12.83
C LEU A 2 3.87 7.18 12.64
N ASP A 3 3.25 8.28 13.09
CA ASP A 3 3.81 9.61 12.95
C ASP A 3 5.17 9.75 13.61
N ASP A 4 5.36 9.10 14.76
CA ASP A 4 6.62 9.14 15.50
C ASP A 4 7.76 8.41 14.77
N LEU A 5 7.41 7.49 13.88
CA LEU A 5 8.40 6.71 13.13
C LEU A 5 8.77 7.33 11.78
N ARG A 6 8.02 8.36 11.36
CA ARG A 6 8.21 8.96 10.04
C ARG A 6 9.47 9.82 9.92
N MET A 7 10.06 10.21 11.03
CA MET A 7 11.25 11.05 11.12
C MET A 7 11.02 12.50 10.70
N ARG A 8 10.29 12.74 9.62
CA ARG A 8 9.83 14.08 9.23
C ARG A 8 8.54 13.94 8.41
N GLU A 9 7.77 14.99 8.36
CA GLU A 9 6.61 15.07 7.50
C GLU A 9 7.00 15.75 6.20
N PHE A 10 6.66 15.11 5.07
CA PHE A 10 6.85 15.69 3.74
C PHE A 10 5.63 16.55 3.42
N SER A 11 5.86 17.70 2.77
CA SER A 11 4.74 18.44 2.20
C SER A 11 4.20 17.66 0.99
N LYS A 12 2.98 17.99 0.58
CA LYS A 12 2.38 17.37 -0.60
C LYS A 12 3.24 17.62 -1.85
N ASP A 13 3.77 18.82 -1.99
CA ASP A 13 4.62 19.15 -3.14
C ASP A 13 5.93 18.37 -3.13
N GLU A 14 6.58 18.27 -1.98
CA GLU A 14 7.80 17.48 -1.84
C GLU A 14 7.55 16.02 -2.19
N ALA A 15 6.48 15.44 -1.64
CA ALA A 15 6.15 14.03 -1.86
C ALA A 15 5.83 13.75 -3.33
N ARG A 16 5.13 14.67 -3.99
CA ARG A 16 4.82 14.51 -5.43
C ARG A 16 6.05 14.60 -6.33
N MET A 17 7.11 15.24 -5.84
CA MET A 17 8.38 15.32 -6.59
C MET A 17 9.23 14.06 -6.46
N LEU A 18 8.91 13.18 -5.53
CA LEU A 18 9.62 11.92 -5.39
C LEU A 18 9.28 10.99 -6.54
N ASN A 19 10.23 10.11 -6.86
CA ASN A 19 9.97 9.05 -7.84
C ASN A 19 8.86 8.16 -7.29
N PRO A 20 7.83 7.83 -8.08
CA PRO A 20 6.74 6.99 -7.59
C PRO A 20 7.20 5.62 -7.06
N LEU A 21 8.31 5.09 -7.52
CA LEU A 21 8.86 3.84 -6.97
C LEU A 21 9.46 4.02 -5.57
N GLN A 22 9.93 5.23 -5.24
CA GLN A 22 10.34 5.55 -3.87
C GLN A 22 9.12 5.55 -2.95
N LEU A 23 8.03 6.15 -3.39
CA LEU A 23 6.77 6.12 -2.64
C LEU A 23 6.29 4.69 -2.46
N ALA A 24 6.38 3.88 -3.50
CA ALA A 24 5.90 2.50 -3.47
C ALA A 24 6.67 1.64 -2.48
N ILE A 25 7.99 1.79 -2.38
CA ILE A 25 8.78 0.98 -1.44
C ILE A 25 8.44 1.32 0.01
N ILE A 26 8.15 2.59 0.29
CA ILE A 26 7.69 3.01 1.62
C ILE A 26 6.30 2.43 1.88
N GLY A 27 5.40 2.55 0.92
CA GLY A 27 4.03 2.02 1.06
C GLY A 27 3.98 0.52 1.24
N ASP A 28 4.85 -0.20 0.56
CA ASP A 28 4.97 -1.65 0.72
C ASP A 28 5.29 -2.01 2.18
N GLY A 29 6.29 -1.35 2.77
CA GLY A 29 6.66 -1.57 4.17
C GLY A 29 5.54 -1.25 5.14
N ILE A 30 4.86 -0.12 4.95
CA ILE A 30 3.78 0.31 5.81
C ILE A 30 2.59 -0.65 5.72
N PHE A 31 2.20 -1.06 4.52
CA PHE A 31 1.10 -1.98 4.33
C PHE A 31 1.40 -3.35 4.94
N GLU A 32 2.63 -3.84 4.79
CA GLU A 32 3.08 -5.09 5.40
C GLU A 32 2.93 -5.06 6.93
N VAL A 33 3.40 -4.00 7.57
CA VAL A 33 3.30 -3.86 9.03
C VAL A 33 1.83 -3.86 9.44
N PHE A 34 0.99 -3.11 8.74
CA PHE A 34 -0.43 -3.04 9.05
C PHE A 34 -1.10 -4.42 8.95
N ILE A 35 -0.86 -5.14 7.85
CA ILE A 35 -1.47 -6.45 7.63
C ILE A 35 -0.99 -7.47 8.66
N ARG A 36 0.32 -7.53 8.92
CA ARG A 36 0.88 -8.45 9.93
C ARG A 36 0.33 -8.16 11.31
N THR A 37 0.22 -6.89 11.67
CA THR A 37 -0.35 -6.49 12.96
C THR A 37 -1.82 -6.91 13.05
N HIS A 38 -2.57 -6.69 11.99
CA HIS A 38 -3.98 -7.10 11.93
C HIS A 38 -4.13 -8.61 12.17
N ILE A 39 -3.33 -9.42 11.47
CA ILE A 39 -3.36 -10.87 11.60
C ILE A 39 -3.02 -11.29 13.04
N LEU A 40 -1.95 -10.72 13.59
CA LEU A 40 -1.50 -11.03 14.95
C LEU A 40 -2.57 -10.67 15.98
N THR A 41 -3.21 -9.50 15.85
CA THR A 41 -4.23 -9.08 16.82
C THR A 41 -5.48 -9.96 16.79
N LYS A 42 -5.76 -10.59 15.64
CA LYS A 42 -6.89 -11.52 15.54
C LYS A 42 -6.60 -12.86 16.19
N ASN A 43 -5.35 -13.30 16.19
CA ASN A 43 -4.97 -14.58 16.82
C ASN A 43 -3.50 -14.54 17.24
N THR A 44 -3.27 -14.23 18.51
CA THR A 44 -1.92 -14.12 19.06
C THR A 44 -1.20 -15.47 19.21
N ALA A 45 -1.91 -16.57 19.01
CA ALA A 45 -1.32 -17.92 19.08
C ALA A 45 -0.66 -18.36 17.77
N LEU A 46 -0.80 -17.58 16.69
CA LEU A 46 -0.19 -17.93 15.41
C LEU A 46 1.33 -17.84 15.47
N SER A 47 2.01 -18.81 14.86
CA SER A 47 3.46 -18.73 14.68
C SER A 47 3.82 -17.63 13.68
N ALA A 48 5.07 -17.18 13.74
CA ALA A 48 5.57 -16.19 12.77
C ALA A 48 5.37 -16.67 11.32
N ASN A 49 5.62 -17.95 11.06
CA ASN A 49 5.43 -18.51 9.72
C ASN A 49 3.96 -18.44 9.26
N LYS A 50 3.04 -18.76 10.16
CA LYS A 50 1.60 -18.69 9.83
C LYS A 50 1.14 -17.26 9.58
N ILE A 51 1.67 -16.31 10.34
CA ILE A 51 1.41 -14.88 10.11
C ILE A 51 1.90 -14.49 8.71
N HIS A 52 3.13 -14.88 8.38
CA HIS A 52 3.73 -14.59 7.08
C HIS A 52 2.88 -15.15 5.92
N VAL A 53 2.48 -16.43 6.01
CA VAL A 53 1.68 -17.08 4.97
C VAL A 53 0.32 -16.40 4.81
N LYS A 54 -0.35 -16.05 5.92
CA LYS A 54 -1.63 -15.33 5.86
C LYS A 54 -1.46 -13.93 5.28
N ALA A 55 -0.37 -13.25 5.60
CA ALA A 55 -0.10 -11.90 5.10
C ALA A 55 0.05 -11.88 3.57
N ILE A 56 0.64 -12.92 2.98
CA ILE A 56 0.78 -13.02 1.53
C ILE A 56 -0.58 -12.88 0.83
N GLY A 57 -1.63 -13.44 1.41
CA GLY A 57 -2.99 -13.35 0.85
C GLY A 57 -3.50 -11.91 0.73
N TYR A 58 -2.97 -10.98 1.52
CA TYR A 58 -3.34 -9.57 1.48
C TYR A 58 -2.38 -8.75 0.63
N VAL A 59 -1.08 -9.07 0.67
CA VAL A 59 -0.05 -8.20 0.09
C VAL A 59 0.38 -8.60 -1.32
N LYS A 60 0.00 -9.76 -1.80
CA LYS A 60 0.35 -10.15 -3.17
C LYS A 60 -0.29 -9.19 -4.18
N ALA A 61 0.32 -9.09 -5.35
CA ALA A 61 -0.08 -8.13 -6.38
C ALA A 61 -1.55 -8.24 -6.76
N LYS A 62 -2.06 -9.46 -6.92
CA LYS A 62 -3.47 -9.70 -7.25
C LYS A 62 -4.41 -9.15 -6.19
N SER A 63 -4.08 -9.32 -4.92
CA SER A 63 -4.90 -8.81 -3.80
C SER A 63 -4.89 -7.30 -3.75
N GLN A 64 -3.72 -6.69 -3.92
CA GLN A 64 -3.61 -5.23 -3.95
C GLN A 64 -4.35 -4.64 -5.15
N SER A 65 -4.29 -5.31 -6.29
CA SER A 65 -5.05 -4.94 -7.48
C SER A 65 -6.55 -4.99 -7.21
N CYS A 66 -7.02 -6.02 -6.52
CA CYS A 66 -8.42 -6.17 -6.14
C CYS A 66 -8.86 -5.04 -5.21
N ILE A 67 -8.05 -4.73 -4.20
CA ILE A 67 -8.31 -3.62 -3.29
C ILE A 67 -8.43 -2.32 -4.08
N MET A 68 -7.47 -2.07 -4.96
CA MET A 68 -7.42 -0.84 -5.73
C MET A 68 -8.65 -0.68 -6.61
N HIS A 69 -9.08 -1.75 -7.26
CA HIS A 69 -10.28 -1.75 -8.08
C HIS A 69 -11.53 -1.30 -7.28
N GLU A 70 -11.64 -1.76 -6.03
CA GLU A 70 -12.79 -1.44 -5.19
C GLU A 70 -12.73 -0.01 -4.62
N ILE A 71 -11.53 0.52 -4.34
CA ILE A 71 -11.41 1.84 -3.70
C ILE A 71 -11.23 2.99 -4.69
N GLU A 72 -10.98 2.70 -5.96
CA GLU A 72 -10.65 3.73 -6.96
C GLU A 72 -11.69 4.85 -7.03
N GLU A 73 -12.97 4.51 -6.95
CA GLU A 73 -14.06 5.50 -6.98
C GLU A 73 -14.09 6.42 -5.76
N PHE A 74 -13.45 6.04 -4.66
CA PHE A 74 -13.42 6.82 -3.42
C PHE A 74 -12.19 7.70 -3.28
N LEU A 75 -11.28 7.64 -4.26
CA LEU A 75 -10.05 8.44 -4.21
C LEU A 75 -10.33 9.90 -4.52
N THR A 76 -9.61 10.78 -3.82
CA THR A 76 -9.59 12.20 -4.22
C THR A 76 -8.82 12.35 -5.53
N GLU A 77 -8.95 13.49 -6.21
CA GLU A 77 -8.18 13.76 -7.42
C GLU A 77 -6.67 13.62 -7.19
N GLU A 78 -6.21 14.13 -6.06
CA GLU A 78 -4.80 14.06 -5.68
C GLU A 78 -4.34 12.62 -5.49
N GLU A 79 -5.13 11.83 -4.76
CA GLU A 79 -4.84 10.41 -4.52
C GLU A 79 -4.81 9.64 -5.83
N ASP A 80 -5.78 9.89 -6.69
CA ASP A 80 -5.86 9.24 -7.99
C ASP A 80 -4.65 9.56 -8.85
N ALA A 81 -4.18 10.81 -8.82
CA ALA A 81 -2.99 11.22 -9.57
C ALA A 81 -1.74 10.49 -9.09
N VAL A 82 -1.56 10.36 -7.77
CA VAL A 82 -0.43 9.62 -7.19
C VAL A 82 -0.50 8.15 -7.57
N TYR A 83 -1.68 7.55 -7.44
CA TYR A 83 -1.89 6.16 -7.83
C TYR A 83 -1.51 5.92 -9.30
N LYS A 84 -2.00 6.77 -10.20
CA LYS A 84 -1.74 6.61 -11.63
C LYS A 84 -0.27 6.77 -11.97
N ARG A 85 0.44 7.68 -11.32
CA ARG A 85 1.88 7.82 -11.50
C ARG A 85 2.62 6.54 -11.11
N GLY A 86 2.23 5.92 -9.99
CA GLY A 86 2.82 4.66 -9.54
C GLY A 86 2.49 3.51 -10.49
N ARG A 87 1.23 3.43 -10.92
CA ARG A 87 0.78 2.41 -11.87
C ARG A 87 1.53 2.51 -13.21
N ASN A 88 1.82 3.72 -13.65
CA ASN A 88 2.45 3.97 -14.94
C ASN A 88 3.98 4.04 -14.86
N ALA A 89 4.57 3.93 -13.67
CA ALA A 89 6.01 3.96 -13.51
C ALA A 89 6.66 2.76 -14.21
N LYS A 90 7.79 3.01 -14.85
CA LYS A 90 8.55 1.94 -15.49
C LYS A 90 9.41 1.25 -14.44
N SER A 91 9.06 0.01 -14.12
CA SER A 91 9.90 -0.81 -13.26
C SER A 91 10.93 -1.55 -14.11
N PRO A 92 12.18 -1.62 -13.67
CA PRO A 92 13.21 -2.35 -14.42
C PRO A 92 12.95 -3.86 -14.47
N THR A 93 12.20 -4.40 -13.53
CA THR A 93 11.91 -5.83 -13.48
C THR A 93 10.45 -6.06 -13.13
N VAL A 94 9.80 -6.92 -13.90
CA VAL A 94 8.47 -7.45 -13.56
C VAL A 94 8.68 -8.94 -13.26
N PRO A 95 8.15 -9.46 -12.14
CA PRO A 95 8.30 -10.89 -11.83
C PRO A 95 7.83 -11.76 -12.98
N LYS A 96 8.57 -12.83 -13.27
CA LYS A 96 8.44 -13.63 -14.49
C LYS A 96 7.04 -14.21 -14.73
N ASN A 97 6.32 -14.57 -13.67
CA ASN A 97 4.99 -15.17 -13.79
C ASN A 97 3.88 -14.23 -13.28
N ALA A 98 4.20 -12.97 -13.10
CA ALA A 98 3.22 -12.01 -12.62
C ALA A 98 2.37 -11.48 -13.77
N ASP A 99 1.07 -11.27 -13.49
CA ASP A 99 0.21 -10.51 -14.36
C ASP A 99 0.71 -9.05 -14.32
N VAL A 100 1.09 -8.52 -15.48
CA VAL A 100 1.67 -7.18 -15.59
C VAL A 100 0.70 -6.11 -15.09
N ARG A 101 -0.59 -6.29 -15.40
CA ARG A 101 -1.62 -5.33 -14.96
C ARG A 101 -1.74 -5.32 -13.44
N ASP A 102 -1.83 -6.49 -12.82
CA ASP A 102 -1.90 -6.60 -11.36
C ASP A 102 -0.65 -6.03 -10.70
N TYR A 103 0.51 -6.30 -11.25
CA TYR A 103 1.78 -5.78 -10.75
C TYR A 103 1.79 -4.24 -10.77
N ARG A 104 1.35 -3.65 -11.88
CA ARG A 104 1.30 -2.18 -12.01
C ARG A 104 0.29 -1.55 -11.07
N MET A 105 -0.87 -2.14 -10.93
CA MET A 105 -1.89 -1.67 -10.00
C MET A 105 -1.40 -1.75 -8.56
N ALA A 106 -0.71 -2.84 -8.22
CA ALA A 106 -0.12 -3.00 -6.89
C ALA A 106 0.93 -1.91 -6.62
N THR A 107 1.79 -1.62 -7.59
CA THR A 107 2.79 -0.56 -7.46
C THR A 107 2.11 0.80 -7.24
N GLY A 108 1.03 1.07 -7.98
CA GLY A 108 0.25 2.29 -7.79
C GLY A 108 -0.38 2.37 -6.42
N PHE A 109 -0.94 1.27 -5.92
CA PHE A 109 -1.50 1.19 -4.59
C PHE A 109 -0.44 1.48 -3.52
N GLU A 110 0.72 0.85 -3.64
CA GLU A 110 1.82 1.05 -2.71
C GLU A 110 2.33 2.49 -2.75
N ALA A 111 2.40 3.10 -3.93
CA ALA A 111 2.79 4.50 -4.06
C ALA A 111 1.79 5.42 -3.34
N LEU A 112 0.49 5.14 -3.48
CA LEU A 112 -0.54 5.89 -2.78
C LEU A 112 -0.39 5.77 -1.26
N VAL A 113 -0.20 4.56 -0.75
CA VAL A 113 0.01 4.32 0.68
C VAL A 113 1.24 5.07 1.17
N GLY A 114 2.35 4.99 0.44
CA GLY A 114 3.58 5.70 0.79
C GLY A 114 3.40 7.21 0.82
N TYR A 115 2.69 7.75 -0.15
CA TYR A 115 2.39 9.18 -0.23
C TYR A 115 1.59 9.65 0.99
N LEU A 116 0.53 8.91 1.34
CA LEU A 116 -0.31 9.27 2.47
C LEU A 116 0.45 9.18 3.80
N TYR A 117 1.31 8.17 3.92
CA TYR A 117 2.15 8.03 5.10
C TYR A 117 3.14 9.20 5.24
N LEU A 118 3.87 9.51 4.17
CA LEU A 118 4.90 10.55 4.21
C LEU A 118 4.31 11.95 4.40
N THR A 119 3.11 12.19 3.91
CA THR A 119 2.43 13.48 4.08
C THR A 119 1.60 13.55 5.36
N GLY A 120 1.61 12.51 6.18
CA GLY A 120 0.93 12.52 7.47
C GLY A 120 -0.58 12.41 7.40
N ASN A 121 -1.13 11.88 6.34
CA ASN A 121 -2.59 11.77 6.19
C ASN A 121 -3.11 10.48 6.83
N LYS A 122 -3.11 10.46 8.15
CA LYS A 122 -3.52 9.32 8.95
C LYS A 122 -4.96 8.88 8.67
N GLN A 123 -5.84 9.85 8.52
CA GLN A 123 -7.27 9.57 8.32
C GLN A 123 -7.51 8.77 7.03
N ARG A 124 -6.84 9.16 5.95
CA ARG A 124 -6.97 8.46 4.67
C ARG A 124 -6.30 7.10 4.70
N LEU A 125 -5.17 6.98 5.40
CA LEU A 125 -4.54 5.67 5.59
C LEU A 125 -5.47 4.71 6.32
N GLU A 126 -6.12 5.16 7.38
CA GLU A 126 -7.08 4.34 8.12
C GLU A 126 -8.23 3.89 7.22
N PHE A 127 -8.74 4.79 6.39
CA PHE A 127 -9.80 4.47 5.43
C PHE A 127 -9.35 3.35 4.49
N ILE A 128 -8.17 3.50 3.86
CA ILE A 128 -7.65 2.52 2.91
C ILE A 128 -7.38 1.18 3.57
N PHE A 129 -6.78 1.19 4.76
CA PHE A 129 -6.45 -0.04 5.48
C PHE A 129 -7.72 -0.79 5.92
N ASN A 130 -8.72 -0.07 6.40
CA ASN A 130 -10.00 -0.69 6.79
C ASN A 130 -10.71 -1.30 5.58
N LYS A 131 -10.68 -0.62 4.44
CA LYS A 131 -11.24 -1.16 3.20
C LYS A 131 -10.48 -2.40 2.74
N SER A 132 -9.16 -2.40 2.87
CA SER A 132 -8.33 -3.56 2.50
C SER A 132 -8.73 -4.81 3.29
N ILE A 133 -8.96 -4.65 4.59
CA ILE A 133 -9.38 -5.75 5.45
C ILE A 133 -10.78 -6.26 5.06
N GLU A 134 -11.70 -5.36 4.74
CA GLU A 134 -13.05 -5.74 4.33
C GLU A 134 -13.06 -6.51 3.02
N ILE A 135 -12.24 -6.10 2.07
CA ILE A 135 -12.20 -6.66 0.72
C ILE A 135 -11.50 -8.01 0.68
N ILE A 136 -10.38 -8.12 1.38
CA ILE A 136 -9.57 -9.35 1.40
C ILE A 136 -9.88 -10.09 2.72
N LYS A 137 -10.77 -11.03 2.66
CA LYS A 137 -11.10 -11.84 3.84
C LYS A 137 -10.49 -13.22 3.75
#